data_7963c030bd1e3718868b36dc05f5b433
#
_entry.id   7963c030bd1e3718868b36dc05f5b433
#
_cell.length_a   1.000
_cell.length_b   1.000
_cell.length_c   1.000
_cell.angle_alpha   90.00
_cell.angle_beta   90.00
_cell.angle_gamma   90.00
#
_symmetry.space_group_name_H-M   'P 1'
#
loop_
_entity.id
_entity.type
_entity.pdbx_description
1 polymer ?
#
loop_
_entity_poly.entity_id
_entity_poly.type
_entity_poly.pdbx_seq_one_letter_code
_entity_poly.pdbx_strand_id
1 'polypeptide(L)'
;MKNAIETKNLTKKYNNFTAVNSLNLDIPDHSIFGMLGPNGAGKTTTIKMLTCLIQPTFGQAIVGGYDVQKNPDEVRNLLGMVPQQVSLYKDLTVMENSQLCADYYGVPQDERDSRIEDLMELVDIKYAKDKRVGQLSGGQKQKASLVASLVHRPEILFLDEPTIGLDPTTKRTLWDLIRELNDSGHTIILCSHDMHEVDMLCDNVGIINTGNLVAYDTPQGLKDSLLESNKIEMKEALDKISEENEVSTSTKEDIENLSLIKMSFLLKNQNDEIIDAIKKSSDVESIEIDHNGRINLRIDIFDDMAVQNVINDINSAGGIIKSISTEEPSLEDVFIKATSEVNEDDRA
;
A
#
# COMPACT_ATOMS: atom_id res chain seq x y z
N MET A 1 -8.37 9.13 18.45
CA MET A 1 -7.18 9.73 17.85
C MET A 1 -7.62 10.95 17.05
N LYS A 2 -6.77 11.95 16.88
CA LYS A 2 -7.07 13.10 16.01
C LYS A 2 -6.80 12.66 14.57
N ASN A 3 -7.64 13.09 13.62
CA ASN A 3 -7.43 12.83 12.21
C ASN A 3 -6.68 14.01 11.57
N ALA A 4 -5.69 13.72 10.74
CA ALA A 4 -5.03 14.70 9.90
C ALA A 4 -5.90 15.09 8.71
N ILE A 5 -6.68 14.13 8.17
CA ILE A 5 -7.60 14.35 7.06
C ILE A 5 -8.93 13.68 7.37
N GLU A 6 -10.02 14.40 7.14
CA GLU A 6 -11.39 13.89 7.22
C GLU A 6 -12.16 14.31 5.96
N THR A 7 -12.87 13.37 5.32
CA THR A 7 -13.76 13.70 4.20
C THR A 7 -15.18 13.19 4.47
N LYS A 8 -16.18 13.99 4.09
CA LYS A 8 -17.60 13.65 4.23
C LYS A 8 -18.30 13.83 2.89
N ASN A 9 -18.70 12.71 2.28
CA ASN A 9 -19.37 12.67 0.98
C ASN A 9 -18.64 13.50 -0.08
N LEU A 10 -17.29 13.50 -0.03
CA LEU A 10 -16.46 14.31 -0.92
C LEU A 10 -16.66 13.86 -2.35
N THR A 11 -17.10 14.77 -3.21
CA THR A 11 -17.50 14.44 -4.59
C THR A 11 -16.91 15.44 -5.58
N LYS A 12 -16.38 14.92 -6.68
CA LYS A 12 -15.95 15.72 -7.83
C LYS A 12 -16.58 15.26 -9.12
N LYS A 13 -17.30 16.16 -9.76
CA LYS A 13 -17.89 15.96 -11.09
C LYS A 13 -17.23 16.87 -12.13
N TYR A 14 -16.97 16.32 -13.29
CA TYR A 14 -16.54 17.03 -14.50
C TYR A 14 -17.59 16.79 -15.59
N ASN A 15 -18.44 17.78 -15.84
CA ASN A 15 -19.60 17.65 -16.71
C ASN A 15 -20.46 16.43 -16.31
N ASN A 16 -20.53 15.39 -17.15
CA ASN A 16 -21.31 14.17 -16.92
C ASN A 16 -20.48 13.04 -16.26
N PHE A 17 -19.18 13.27 -16.00
CA PHE A 17 -18.32 12.27 -15.42
C PHE A 17 -18.08 12.55 -13.92
N THR A 18 -18.36 11.56 -13.08
CA THR A 18 -18.07 11.64 -11.63
C THR A 18 -16.71 10.98 -11.38
N ALA A 19 -15.70 11.81 -11.11
CA ALA A 19 -14.33 11.34 -10.87
C ALA A 19 -14.08 10.87 -9.44
N VAL A 20 -14.82 11.42 -8.46
CA VAL A 20 -14.84 10.99 -7.06
C VAL A 20 -16.28 11.07 -6.59
N ASN A 21 -16.79 10.01 -6.00
CA ASN A 21 -18.18 9.85 -5.63
C ASN A 21 -18.34 9.58 -4.13
N SER A 22 -18.86 10.56 -3.41
CA SER A 22 -19.21 10.46 -1.98
C SER A 22 -18.13 9.84 -1.10
N LEU A 23 -16.86 10.18 -1.34
CA LEU A 23 -15.71 9.65 -0.61
C LEU A 23 -15.80 10.05 0.87
N ASN A 24 -15.82 9.05 1.75
CA ASN A 24 -15.69 9.19 3.19
C ASN A 24 -14.39 8.52 3.62
N LEU A 25 -13.45 9.31 4.12
CA LEU A 25 -12.10 8.87 4.44
C LEU A 25 -11.59 9.62 5.67
N ASP A 26 -11.11 8.87 6.65
CA ASP A 26 -10.49 9.37 7.86
C ASP A 26 -9.04 8.89 7.92
N ILE A 27 -8.07 9.81 7.88
CA ILE A 27 -6.64 9.49 7.96
C ILE A 27 -6.13 9.94 9.33
N PRO A 28 -5.61 9.03 10.15
CA PRO A 28 -5.06 9.38 11.47
C PRO A 28 -3.86 10.32 11.37
N ASP A 29 -3.70 11.18 12.37
CA ASP A 29 -2.52 12.02 12.52
C ASP A 29 -1.27 11.16 12.78
N HIS A 30 -0.12 11.58 12.27
CA HIS A 30 1.17 10.89 12.40
C HIS A 30 1.19 9.44 11.86
N SER A 31 0.43 9.17 10.81
CA SER A 31 0.40 7.86 10.13
C SER A 31 0.90 7.95 8.70
N ILE A 32 1.29 6.81 8.13
CA ILE A 32 1.51 6.63 6.69
C ILE A 32 0.25 5.98 6.10
N PHE A 33 -0.47 6.72 5.29
CA PHE A 33 -1.69 6.25 4.61
C PHE A 33 -1.42 5.95 3.15
N GLY A 34 -1.73 4.72 2.72
CA GLY A 34 -1.64 4.28 1.33
C GLY A 34 -2.94 4.50 0.55
N MET A 35 -2.88 5.20 -0.58
CA MET A 35 -4.01 5.35 -1.49
C MET A 35 -3.78 4.51 -2.75
N LEU A 36 -4.45 3.37 -2.84
CA LEU A 36 -4.39 2.43 -3.96
C LEU A 36 -5.56 2.61 -4.92
N GLY A 37 -5.38 2.19 -6.16
CA GLY A 37 -6.44 2.16 -7.16
C GLY A 37 -5.87 2.12 -8.58
N PRO A 38 -6.63 1.64 -9.57
CA PRO A 38 -6.19 1.65 -10.97
C PRO A 38 -6.04 3.08 -11.51
N ASN A 39 -5.47 3.19 -12.71
CA ASN A 39 -5.42 4.47 -13.41
C ASN A 39 -6.85 4.95 -13.72
N GLY A 40 -7.12 6.21 -13.40
CA GLY A 40 -8.46 6.77 -13.55
C GLY A 40 -9.43 6.52 -12.37
N ALA A 41 -9.02 5.80 -11.32
CA ALA A 41 -9.86 5.52 -10.16
C ALA A 41 -10.29 6.77 -9.35
N GLY A 42 -9.67 7.93 -9.56
CA GLY A 42 -9.98 9.15 -8.82
C GLY A 42 -8.90 9.62 -7.84
N LYS A 43 -7.80 8.85 -7.65
CA LYS A 43 -6.71 9.18 -6.71
C LYS A 43 -6.17 10.59 -6.87
N THR A 44 -5.67 10.93 -8.06
CA THR A 44 -5.11 12.26 -8.35
C THR A 44 -6.16 13.37 -8.20
N THR A 45 -7.43 13.09 -8.50
CA THR A 45 -8.54 14.05 -8.31
C THR A 45 -8.77 14.28 -6.81
N THR A 46 -8.75 13.22 -6.00
CA THR A 46 -8.86 13.30 -4.53
C THR A 46 -7.71 14.13 -3.96
N ILE A 47 -6.47 13.83 -4.32
CA ILE A 47 -5.31 14.62 -3.89
C ILE A 47 -5.47 16.09 -4.25
N LYS A 48 -5.86 16.40 -5.49
CA LYS A 48 -6.05 17.79 -5.93
C LYS A 48 -7.12 18.52 -5.13
N MET A 49 -8.17 17.84 -4.66
CA MET A 49 -9.16 18.45 -3.76
C MET A 49 -8.59 18.66 -2.36
N LEU A 50 -7.89 17.67 -1.79
CA LEU A 50 -7.28 17.76 -0.46
C LEU A 50 -6.16 18.81 -0.39
N THR A 51 -5.43 19.00 -1.49
CA THR A 51 -4.36 20.02 -1.60
C THR A 51 -4.84 21.39 -2.11
N CYS A 52 -6.15 21.60 -2.16
CA CYS A 52 -6.77 22.86 -2.61
C CYS A 52 -6.39 23.31 -4.04
N LEU A 53 -5.97 22.38 -4.91
CA LEU A 53 -5.71 22.65 -6.33
C LEU A 53 -6.99 22.72 -7.16
N ILE A 54 -8.04 21.99 -6.75
CA ILE A 54 -9.38 22.05 -7.32
C ILE A 54 -10.42 22.03 -6.20
N GLN A 55 -11.56 22.67 -6.44
CA GLN A 55 -12.66 22.65 -5.47
C GLN A 55 -13.51 21.38 -5.63
N PRO A 56 -13.99 20.76 -4.53
CA PRO A 56 -15.04 19.75 -4.55
C PRO A 56 -16.32 20.28 -5.22
N THR A 57 -17.09 19.39 -5.84
CA THR A 57 -18.42 19.72 -6.36
C THR A 57 -19.47 19.63 -5.25
N PHE A 58 -19.34 18.61 -4.39
CA PHE A 58 -20.18 18.40 -3.20
C PHE A 58 -19.34 17.81 -2.06
N GLY A 59 -19.92 17.81 -0.86
CA GLY A 59 -19.27 17.26 0.33
C GLY A 59 -18.27 18.23 0.94
N GLN A 60 -17.47 17.71 1.88
CA GLN A 60 -16.52 18.48 2.65
C GLN A 60 -15.22 17.70 2.83
N ALA A 61 -14.09 18.39 2.88
CA ALA A 61 -12.82 17.85 3.33
C ALA A 61 -12.19 18.81 4.35
N ILE A 62 -11.68 18.23 5.42
CA ILE A 62 -10.92 18.91 6.48
C ILE A 62 -9.51 18.35 6.43
N VAL A 63 -8.50 19.22 6.37
CA VAL A 63 -7.09 18.87 6.34
C VAL A 63 -6.36 19.68 7.41
N GLY A 64 -5.69 19.01 8.34
CA GLY A 64 -5.03 19.66 9.48
C GLY A 64 -6.00 20.47 10.36
N GLY A 65 -7.30 20.14 10.34
CA GLY A 65 -8.36 20.89 11.04
C GLY A 65 -8.96 22.06 10.24
N TYR A 66 -8.50 22.31 9.01
CA TYR A 66 -8.98 23.39 8.15
C TYR A 66 -9.82 22.85 6.99
N ASP A 67 -10.90 23.56 6.66
CA ASP A 67 -11.78 23.23 5.53
C ASP A 67 -11.11 23.65 4.20
N VAL A 68 -10.95 22.72 3.27
CA VAL A 68 -10.26 22.96 1.99
C VAL A 68 -10.89 24.04 1.12
N GLN A 69 -12.17 24.35 1.33
CA GLN A 69 -12.90 25.37 0.57
C GLN A 69 -12.88 26.75 1.26
N LYS A 70 -12.87 26.76 2.61
CA LYS A 70 -12.96 28.01 3.39
C LYS A 70 -11.60 28.55 3.79
N ASN A 71 -10.64 27.65 4.01
CA ASN A 71 -9.31 27.97 4.54
C ASN A 71 -8.18 27.41 3.65
N PRO A 72 -8.21 27.64 2.31
CA PRO A 72 -7.28 27.00 1.39
C PRO A 72 -5.82 27.42 1.60
N ASP A 73 -5.57 28.61 2.13
CA ASP A 73 -4.21 29.11 2.36
C ASP A 73 -3.62 28.45 3.63
N GLU A 74 -4.40 28.30 4.68
CA GLU A 74 -4.02 27.58 5.90
C GLU A 74 -3.71 26.11 5.58
N VAL A 75 -4.58 25.47 4.76
CA VAL A 75 -4.35 24.10 4.30
C VAL A 75 -3.02 24.00 3.54
N ARG A 76 -2.77 24.87 2.55
CA ARG A 76 -1.53 24.82 1.75
C ARG A 76 -0.27 25.01 2.58
N ASN A 77 -0.32 25.84 3.63
CA ASN A 77 0.81 26.06 4.53
C ASN A 77 1.17 24.84 5.37
N LEU A 78 0.22 23.94 5.61
CA LEU A 78 0.45 22.68 6.34
C LEU A 78 0.90 21.54 5.42
N LEU A 79 0.85 21.70 4.10
CA LEU A 79 1.08 20.64 3.13
C LEU A 79 2.43 20.77 2.45
N GLY A 80 3.16 19.65 2.39
CA GLY A 80 4.19 19.40 1.39
C GLY A 80 3.66 18.46 0.31
N MET A 81 4.08 18.66 -0.95
CA MET A 81 3.68 17.79 -2.04
C MET A 81 4.87 17.44 -2.94
N VAL A 82 5.06 16.17 -3.16
CA VAL A 82 5.99 15.61 -4.14
C VAL A 82 5.16 14.99 -5.25
N PRO A 83 4.99 15.67 -6.40
CA PRO A 83 4.20 15.15 -7.51
C PRO A 83 4.96 14.07 -8.28
N GLN A 84 4.23 13.18 -8.97
CA GLN A 84 4.77 12.12 -9.81
C GLN A 84 5.80 12.65 -10.83
N GLN A 85 5.48 13.79 -11.48
CA GLN A 85 6.43 14.49 -12.33
C GLN A 85 7.08 15.61 -11.53
N VAL A 86 8.40 15.50 -11.35
CA VAL A 86 9.17 16.53 -10.63
C VAL A 86 8.96 17.90 -11.27
N SER A 87 8.38 18.82 -10.49
CA SER A 87 7.99 20.17 -10.92
C SER A 87 9.02 21.26 -10.61
N LEU A 88 10.29 20.88 -10.38
CA LEU A 88 11.38 21.79 -10.14
C LEU A 88 11.87 22.45 -11.45
N TYR A 89 12.36 23.68 -11.35
CA TYR A 89 12.96 24.42 -12.47
C TYR A 89 14.28 23.77 -12.86
N LYS A 90 14.34 23.25 -14.10
CA LYS A 90 15.48 22.46 -14.60
C LYS A 90 16.78 23.25 -14.72
N ASP A 91 16.68 24.56 -14.95
CA ASP A 91 17.80 25.49 -15.13
C ASP A 91 18.36 26.04 -13.82
N LEU A 92 17.61 25.91 -12.72
CA LEU A 92 18.03 26.25 -11.37
C LEU A 92 18.72 25.05 -10.72
N THR A 93 19.63 25.37 -9.78
CA THR A 93 20.28 24.37 -8.92
C THR A 93 19.30 23.79 -7.90
N VAL A 94 19.70 22.73 -7.19
CA VAL A 94 18.91 22.18 -6.07
C VAL A 94 18.71 23.26 -4.99
N MET A 95 19.77 24.00 -4.66
CA MET A 95 19.74 25.07 -3.67
C MET A 95 18.78 26.19 -4.10
N GLU A 96 18.89 26.69 -5.33
CA GLU A 96 18.02 27.76 -5.85
C GLU A 96 16.55 27.38 -5.91
N ASN A 97 16.21 26.12 -6.31
CA ASN A 97 14.84 25.63 -6.25
C ASN A 97 14.28 25.57 -4.83
N SER A 98 15.10 25.11 -3.89
CA SER A 98 14.69 25.03 -2.48
C SER A 98 14.53 26.42 -1.86
N GLN A 99 15.40 27.36 -2.20
CA GLN A 99 15.30 28.77 -1.78
C GLN A 99 14.03 29.42 -2.34
N LEU A 100 13.70 29.17 -3.61
CA LEU A 100 12.46 29.67 -4.23
C LEU A 100 11.21 29.16 -3.51
N CYS A 101 11.20 27.88 -3.12
CA CYS A 101 10.09 27.32 -2.33
C CYS A 101 10.05 27.95 -0.93
N ALA A 102 11.19 28.10 -0.27
CA ALA A 102 11.29 28.73 1.03
C ALA A 102 10.77 30.16 1.03
N ASP A 103 11.15 30.94 0.01
CA ASP A 103 10.69 32.33 -0.15
C ASP A 103 9.16 32.39 -0.42
N TYR A 104 8.61 31.43 -1.19
CA TYR A 104 7.18 31.35 -1.44
C TYR A 104 6.37 31.11 -0.17
N TYR A 105 6.88 30.26 0.75
CA TYR A 105 6.25 29.96 2.04
C TYR A 105 6.67 30.93 3.16
N GLY A 106 7.45 31.98 2.86
CA GLY A 106 7.83 33.00 3.83
C GLY A 106 8.79 32.51 4.92
N VAL A 107 9.63 31.51 4.61
CA VAL A 107 10.69 31.06 5.54
C VAL A 107 11.69 32.21 5.76
N PRO A 108 12.01 32.57 7.03
CA PRO A 108 12.96 33.65 7.33
C PRO A 108 14.33 33.43 6.67
N GLN A 109 14.89 34.49 6.08
CA GLN A 109 16.16 34.40 5.33
C GLN A 109 17.36 33.93 6.18
N ASP A 110 17.38 34.29 7.43
CA ASP A 110 18.41 33.88 8.38
C ASP A 110 18.40 32.42 8.74
N GLU A 111 17.23 31.74 8.63
CA GLU A 111 17.10 30.31 8.86
C GLU A 111 17.13 29.48 7.57
N ARG A 112 16.80 30.10 6.44
CA ARG A 112 16.48 29.44 5.18
C ARG A 112 17.60 28.51 4.69
N ASP A 113 18.79 29.06 4.53
CA ASP A 113 19.90 28.34 3.89
C ASP A 113 20.41 27.17 4.77
N SER A 114 20.48 27.38 6.10
CA SER A 114 20.81 26.31 7.05
C SER A 114 19.78 25.20 7.00
N ARG A 115 18.50 25.54 7.04
CA ARG A 115 17.40 24.57 6.98
C ARG A 115 17.42 23.76 5.68
N ILE A 116 17.69 24.39 4.53
CA ILE A 116 17.82 23.71 3.25
C ILE A 116 19.00 22.76 3.27
N GLU A 117 20.15 23.15 3.81
CA GLU A 117 21.32 22.29 3.92
C GLU A 117 21.07 21.07 4.83
N ASP A 118 20.39 21.27 5.97
CA ASP A 118 20.00 20.17 6.87
C ASP A 118 19.08 19.17 6.17
N LEU A 119 18.09 19.67 5.43
CA LEU A 119 17.20 18.81 4.62
C LEU A 119 17.94 18.09 3.49
N MET A 120 18.90 18.74 2.84
CA MET A 120 19.74 18.10 1.82
C MET A 120 20.62 17.00 2.41
N GLU A 121 21.07 17.16 3.64
CA GLU A 121 21.82 16.14 4.38
C GLU A 121 20.92 14.96 4.76
N LEU A 122 19.74 15.24 5.31
CA LEU A 122 18.73 14.23 5.64
C LEU A 122 18.38 13.32 4.44
N VAL A 123 18.16 13.90 3.26
CA VAL A 123 17.83 13.13 2.06
C VAL A 123 19.07 12.67 1.25
N ASP A 124 20.27 12.88 1.78
CA ASP A 124 21.54 12.53 1.13
C ASP A 124 21.64 13.05 -0.32
N ILE A 125 21.56 14.39 -0.49
CA ILE A 125 21.75 15.08 -1.78
C ILE A 125 22.63 16.33 -1.69
N LYS A 126 23.22 16.63 -0.53
CA LYS A 126 24.03 17.84 -0.28
C LYS A 126 25.18 17.99 -1.27
N TYR A 127 25.76 16.86 -1.75
CA TYR A 127 26.82 16.83 -2.78
C TYR A 127 26.39 17.40 -4.15
N ALA A 128 25.09 17.52 -4.37
CA ALA A 128 24.50 18.00 -5.62
C ALA A 128 23.87 19.40 -5.48
N LYS A 129 24.08 20.10 -4.35
CA LYS A 129 23.39 21.38 -4.04
C LYS A 129 23.53 22.42 -5.15
N ASP A 130 24.71 22.50 -5.77
CA ASP A 130 25.05 23.48 -6.80
C ASP A 130 24.83 22.92 -8.24
N LYS A 131 24.35 21.68 -8.38
CA LYS A 131 24.01 21.11 -9.69
C LYS A 131 22.63 21.55 -10.13
N ARG A 132 22.48 21.87 -11.42
CA ARG A 132 21.16 22.16 -12.00
C ARG A 132 20.29 20.92 -11.99
N VAL A 133 19.01 21.08 -11.68
CA VAL A 133 18.04 19.96 -11.62
C VAL A 133 17.96 19.21 -12.94
N GLY A 134 18.15 19.88 -14.09
CA GLY A 134 18.18 19.24 -15.41
C GLY A 134 19.29 18.21 -15.56
N GLN A 135 20.38 18.28 -14.80
CA GLN A 135 21.54 17.38 -14.86
C GLN A 135 21.46 16.19 -13.89
N LEU A 136 20.43 16.16 -13.04
CA LEU A 136 20.24 15.12 -12.03
C LEU A 136 19.64 13.85 -12.61
N SER A 137 19.97 12.69 -12.00
CA SER A 137 19.24 11.44 -12.23
C SER A 137 17.80 11.52 -11.70
N GLY A 138 16.97 10.53 -12.07
CA GLY A 138 15.58 10.46 -11.57
C GLY A 138 15.50 10.48 -10.04
N GLY A 139 16.26 9.61 -9.36
CA GLY A 139 16.30 9.56 -7.89
C GLY A 139 16.83 10.84 -7.25
N GLN A 140 17.85 11.49 -7.85
CA GLN A 140 18.33 12.76 -7.38
C GLN A 140 17.29 13.88 -7.53
N LYS A 141 16.52 13.88 -8.62
CA LYS A 141 15.40 14.83 -8.81
C LYS A 141 14.32 14.62 -7.76
N GLN A 142 14.02 13.36 -7.43
CA GLN A 142 13.03 13.02 -6.40
C GLN A 142 13.49 13.51 -5.01
N LYS A 143 14.76 13.26 -4.64
CA LYS A 143 15.37 13.79 -3.42
C LYS A 143 15.32 15.33 -3.36
N ALA A 144 15.65 15.99 -4.48
CA ALA A 144 15.55 17.46 -4.57
C ALA A 144 14.11 17.97 -4.41
N SER A 145 13.14 17.25 -4.96
CA SER A 145 11.70 17.58 -4.80
C SER A 145 11.25 17.44 -3.34
N LEU A 146 11.76 16.42 -2.63
CA LEU A 146 11.50 16.26 -1.20
C LEU A 146 12.05 17.43 -0.39
N VAL A 147 13.32 17.85 -0.62
CA VAL A 147 13.88 19.02 0.06
C VAL A 147 12.98 20.24 -0.14
N ALA A 148 12.59 20.53 -1.38
CA ALA A 148 11.74 21.67 -1.68
C ALA A 148 10.35 21.57 -1.02
N SER A 149 9.81 20.37 -0.87
CA SER A 149 8.50 20.16 -0.25
C SER A 149 8.51 20.20 1.29
N LEU A 150 9.69 20.06 1.91
CA LEU A 150 9.85 20.00 3.36
C LEU A 150 10.36 21.34 3.96
N VAL A 151 10.82 22.28 3.13
CA VAL A 151 11.51 23.51 3.57
C VAL A 151 10.69 24.37 4.51
N HIS A 152 9.36 24.37 4.39
CA HIS A 152 8.44 25.13 5.24
C HIS A 152 7.90 24.33 6.45
N ARG A 153 8.44 23.10 6.70
CA ARG A 153 8.03 22.19 7.79
C ARG A 153 6.55 21.83 7.74
N PRO A 154 6.06 21.21 6.66
CA PRO A 154 4.66 20.80 6.56
C PRO A 154 4.33 19.73 7.62
N GLU A 155 3.10 19.73 8.12
CA GLU A 155 2.60 18.67 9.01
C GLU A 155 2.19 17.42 8.21
N ILE A 156 1.72 17.62 6.97
CA ILE A 156 1.21 16.57 6.09
C ILE A 156 1.97 16.57 4.77
N LEU A 157 2.45 15.41 4.36
CA LEU A 157 3.22 15.22 3.12
C LEU A 157 2.48 14.31 2.14
N PHE A 158 2.17 14.83 0.96
CA PHE A 158 1.63 14.04 -0.15
C PHE A 158 2.76 13.58 -1.07
N LEU A 159 2.86 12.27 -1.28
CA LEU A 159 3.81 11.61 -2.17
C LEU A 159 3.03 10.91 -3.29
N ASP A 160 3.11 11.43 -4.51
CA ASP A 160 2.42 10.86 -5.67
C ASP A 160 3.42 10.07 -6.51
N GLU A 161 3.35 8.71 -6.42
CA GLU A 161 4.24 7.76 -7.10
C GLU A 161 5.74 8.05 -6.88
N PRO A 162 6.20 8.20 -5.62
CA PRO A 162 7.54 8.74 -5.33
C PRO A 162 8.68 7.81 -5.77
N THR A 163 8.42 6.53 -5.98
CA THR A 163 9.44 5.52 -6.32
C THR A 163 9.42 5.08 -7.77
N ILE A 164 8.54 5.65 -8.59
CA ILE A 164 8.41 5.24 -9.99
C ILE A 164 9.71 5.49 -10.77
N GLY A 165 10.18 4.45 -11.47
CA GLY A 165 11.39 4.56 -12.30
C GLY A 165 12.70 4.63 -11.51
N LEU A 166 12.68 4.36 -10.19
CA LEU A 166 13.88 4.25 -9.37
C LEU A 166 14.40 2.80 -9.36
N ASP A 167 15.71 2.66 -9.25
CA ASP A 167 16.34 1.36 -9.02
C ASP A 167 16.03 0.84 -7.59
N PRO A 168 16.15 -0.50 -7.35
CA PRO A 168 15.76 -1.08 -6.06
C PRO A 168 16.51 -0.51 -4.85
N THR A 169 17.75 -0.10 -5.01
CA THR A 169 18.57 0.46 -3.91
C THR A 169 18.07 1.86 -3.55
N THR A 170 17.88 2.72 -4.55
CA THR A 170 17.33 4.07 -4.38
C THR A 170 15.92 4.03 -3.79
N LYS A 171 15.10 3.06 -4.23
CA LYS A 171 13.76 2.84 -3.70
C LYS A 171 13.76 2.53 -2.20
N ARG A 172 14.62 1.61 -1.74
CA ARG A 172 14.76 1.28 -0.31
C ARG A 172 15.21 2.49 0.50
N THR A 173 16.21 3.23 0.02
CA THR A 173 16.66 4.47 0.69
C THR A 173 15.54 5.49 0.84
N LEU A 174 14.66 5.61 -0.17
CA LEU A 174 13.51 6.50 -0.09
C LEU A 174 12.46 5.99 0.90
N TRP A 175 12.24 4.68 1.00
CA TRP A 175 11.36 4.08 2.01
C TRP A 175 11.84 4.34 3.44
N ASP A 176 13.14 4.18 3.68
CA ASP A 176 13.73 4.48 5.00
C ASP A 176 13.55 5.96 5.36
N LEU A 177 13.74 6.86 4.39
CA LEU A 177 13.49 8.29 4.57
C LEU A 177 12.01 8.60 4.86
N ILE A 178 11.06 7.95 4.17
CA ILE A 178 9.61 8.12 4.42
C ILE A 178 9.28 7.72 5.87
N ARG A 179 9.83 6.60 6.36
CA ARG A 179 9.66 6.19 7.76
C ARG A 179 10.26 7.20 8.74
N GLU A 180 11.48 7.67 8.49
CA GLU A 180 12.14 8.68 9.33
C GLU A 180 11.34 9.99 9.42
N LEU A 181 10.74 10.42 8.31
CA LEU A 181 9.86 11.59 8.29
C LEU A 181 8.58 11.33 9.11
N ASN A 182 7.98 10.16 9.00
CA ASN A 182 6.81 9.81 9.81
C ASN A 182 7.16 9.71 11.31
N ASP A 183 8.27 9.07 11.67
CA ASP A 183 8.78 8.99 13.05
C ASP A 183 9.07 10.38 13.64
N SER A 184 9.42 11.37 12.80
CA SER A 184 9.60 12.77 13.21
C SER A 184 8.26 13.52 13.36
N GLY A 185 7.12 12.87 13.14
CA GLY A 185 5.78 13.41 13.39
C GLY A 185 5.05 13.92 12.16
N HIS A 186 5.54 13.66 10.95
CA HIS A 186 4.78 13.99 9.73
C HIS A 186 3.69 12.94 9.46
N THR A 187 2.51 13.38 9.03
CA THR A 187 1.52 12.49 8.41
C THR A 187 1.83 12.36 6.93
N ILE A 188 1.85 11.14 6.38
CA ILE A 188 2.26 10.90 5.00
C ILE A 188 1.10 10.24 4.22
N ILE A 189 0.74 10.81 3.10
CA ILE A 189 -0.21 10.24 2.15
C ILE A 189 0.59 9.75 0.95
N LEU A 190 0.70 8.43 0.83
CA LEU A 190 1.44 7.75 -0.23
C LEU A 190 0.46 7.25 -1.30
N CYS A 191 0.52 7.83 -2.49
CA CYS A 191 -0.14 7.24 -3.66
C CYS A 191 0.86 6.40 -4.42
N SER A 192 0.59 5.12 -4.53
CA SER A 192 1.41 4.18 -5.28
C SER A 192 0.54 3.14 -5.97
N HIS A 193 1.04 2.60 -7.08
CA HIS A 193 0.50 1.40 -7.71
C HIS A 193 1.33 0.15 -7.35
N ASP A 194 2.42 0.32 -6.62
CA ASP A 194 3.26 -0.77 -6.12
C ASP A 194 2.71 -1.26 -4.77
N MET A 195 1.96 -2.38 -4.81
CA MET A 195 1.35 -2.98 -3.63
C MET A 195 2.38 -3.38 -2.58
N HIS A 196 3.58 -3.79 -3.01
CA HIS A 196 4.65 -4.13 -2.08
C HIS A 196 5.15 -2.90 -1.29
N GLU A 197 5.26 -1.73 -1.96
CA GLU A 197 5.59 -0.48 -1.29
C GLU A 197 4.56 -0.12 -0.22
N VAL A 198 3.28 -0.21 -0.57
CA VAL A 198 2.17 0.10 0.34
C VAL A 198 2.11 -0.89 1.51
N ASP A 199 2.27 -2.18 1.24
CA ASP A 199 2.31 -3.24 2.27
C ASP A 199 3.44 -3.03 3.29
N MET A 200 4.59 -2.55 2.81
CA MET A 200 5.77 -2.33 3.64
C MET A 200 5.75 -1.02 4.44
N LEU A 201 5.07 0.01 3.95
CA LEU A 201 5.18 1.35 4.52
C LEU A 201 3.93 1.82 5.26
N CYS A 202 2.73 1.41 4.82
CA CYS A 202 1.50 2.06 5.25
C CYS A 202 0.90 1.41 6.50
N ASP A 203 0.42 2.26 7.42
CA ASP A 203 -0.37 1.82 8.58
C ASP A 203 -1.80 1.47 8.19
N ASN A 204 -2.37 2.27 7.28
CA ASN A 204 -3.71 2.06 6.74
C ASN A 204 -3.68 2.25 5.22
N VAL A 205 -4.58 1.55 4.54
CA VAL A 205 -4.72 1.56 3.09
C VAL A 205 -6.17 1.80 2.71
N GLY A 206 -6.38 2.74 1.78
CA GLY A 206 -7.66 2.94 1.11
C GLY A 206 -7.57 2.53 -0.36
N ILE A 207 -8.40 1.58 -0.78
CA ILE A 207 -8.52 1.18 -2.19
C ILE A 207 -9.65 1.97 -2.82
N ILE A 208 -9.32 2.72 -3.88
CA ILE A 208 -10.28 3.53 -4.64
C ILE A 208 -10.49 2.88 -6.00
N ASN A 209 -11.75 2.66 -6.38
CA ASN A 209 -12.11 2.19 -7.70
C ASN A 209 -13.30 3.01 -8.25
N THR A 210 -13.21 3.46 -9.50
CA THR A 210 -14.27 4.25 -10.18
C THR A 210 -14.84 5.40 -9.33
N GLY A 211 -13.96 6.07 -8.57
CA GLY A 211 -14.31 7.21 -7.72
C GLY A 211 -14.84 6.85 -6.32
N ASN A 212 -15.01 5.58 -6.00
CA ASN A 212 -15.52 5.10 -4.72
C ASN A 212 -14.39 4.50 -3.87
N LEU A 213 -14.48 4.63 -2.54
CA LEU A 213 -13.65 3.88 -1.60
C LEU A 213 -14.27 2.49 -1.45
N VAL A 214 -13.56 1.46 -1.92
CA VAL A 214 -14.05 0.07 -1.94
C VAL A 214 -13.52 -0.76 -0.79
N ALA A 215 -12.37 -0.39 -0.21
CA ALA A 215 -11.81 -1.02 0.99
C ALA A 215 -10.98 -0.02 1.78
N TYR A 216 -10.96 -0.16 3.12
CA TYR A 216 -10.16 0.65 4.03
C TYR A 216 -9.85 -0.15 5.30
N ASP A 217 -8.59 -0.46 5.50
CA ASP A 217 -8.07 -1.11 6.71
C ASP A 217 -6.54 -1.04 6.74
N THR A 218 -5.91 -1.66 7.75
CA THR A 218 -4.47 -1.96 7.71
C THR A 218 -4.15 -2.94 6.56
N PRO A 219 -2.92 -2.96 6.03
CA PRO A 219 -2.53 -3.96 5.03
C PRO A 219 -2.87 -5.39 5.45
N GLN A 220 -2.59 -5.75 6.71
CA GLN A 220 -2.90 -7.07 7.25
C GLN A 220 -4.40 -7.32 7.38
N GLY A 221 -5.17 -6.35 7.89
CA GLY A 221 -6.63 -6.45 8.01
C GLY A 221 -7.32 -6.69 6.67
N LEU A 222 -6.83 -6.05 5.60
CA LEU A 222 -7.33 -6.29 4.24
C LEU A 222 -7.06 -7.73 3.76
N LYS A 223 -5.87 -8.27 4.05
CA LYS A 223 -5.51 -9.66 3.71
C LYS A 223 -6.35 -10.67 4.50
N ASP A 224 -6.53 -10.43 5.80
CA ASP A 224 -7.33 -11.28 6.68
C ASP A 224 -8.80 -11.29 6.25
N SER A 225 -9.36 -10.12 5.90
CA SER A 225 -10.73 -10.01 5.39
C SER A 225 -10.92 -10.77 4.06
N LEU A 226 -9.91 -10.77 3.20
CA LEU A 226 -9.93 -11.56 1.96
C LEU A 226 -9.96 -13.06 2.25
N LEU A 227 -9.15 -13.53 3.20
CA LEU A 227 -9.15 -14.94 3.63
C LEU A 227 -10.51 -15.36 4.17
N GLU A 228 -11.11 -14.55 5.06
CA GLU A 228 -12.43 -14.84 5.62
C GLU A 228 -13.53 -14.85 4.55
N SER A 229 -13.52 -13.88 3.64
CA SER A 229 -14.46 -13.84 2.51
C SER A 229 -14.34 -15.08 1.64
N ASN A 230 -13.12 -15.49 1.30
CA ASN A 230 -12.88 -16.70 0.52
C ASN A 230 -13.38 -17.96 1.25
N LYS A 231 -13.16 -18.06 2.57
CA LYS A 231 -13.70 -19.17 3.40
C LYS A 231 -15.23 -19.24 3.33
N ILE A 232 -15.91 -18.10 3.43
CA ILE A 232 -17.38 -18.04 3.40
C ILE A 232 -17.90 -18.45 2.01
N GLU A 233 -17.35 -17.88 0.93
CA GLU A 233 -17.75 -18.20 -0.45
C GLU A 233 -17.57 -19.68 -0.78
N MET A 234 -16.44 -20.27 -0.36
CA MET A 234 -16.16 -21.70 -0.52
C MET A 234 -17.16 -22.56 0.25
N LYS A 235 -17.46 -22.20 1.51
CA LYS A 235 -18.44 -22.95 2.32
C LYS A 235 -19.82 -22.93 1.68
N GLU A 236 -20.28 -21.77 1.20
CA GLU A 236 -21.55 -21.65 0.49
C GLU A 236 -21.56 -22.45 -0.83
N ALA A 237 -20.45 -22.50 -1.55
CA ALA A 237 -20.30 -23.30 -2.76
C ALA A 237 -20.37 -24.82 -2.45
N LEU A 238 -19.68 -25.27 -1.39
CA LEU A 238 -19.71 -26.65 -0.93
C LEU A 238 -21.12 -27.09 -0.45
N ASP A 239 -21.82 -26.20 0.29
CA ASP A 239 -23.18 -26.44 0.76
C ASP A 239 -24.15 -26.58 -0.43
N LYS A 240 -24.06 -25.72 -1.44
CA LYS A 240 -24.87 -25.83 -2.69
C LYS A 240 -24.62 -27.13 -3.45
N ILE A 241 -23.35 -27.55 -3.54
CA ILE A 241 -22.99 -28.82 -4.22
C ILE A 241 -23.50 -30.04 -3.46
N SER A 242 -23.51 -29.99 -2.12
CA SER A 242 -24.04 -31.07 -1.30
C SER A 242 -25.56 -31.22 -1.41
N GLU A 243 -26.28 -30.15 -1.75
CA GLU A 243 -27.73 -30.16 -1.98
C GLU A 243 -28.12 -30.61 -3.42
N GLU A 244 -27.25 -30.38 -4.42
CA GLU A 244 -27.47 -30.76 -5.81
C GLU A 244 -26.87 -32.13 -6.08
N ASN A 245 -27.72 -33.16 -6.22
CA ASN A 245 -27.34 -34.57 -6.45
C ASN A 245 -26.68 -34.88 -7.83
N GLU A 246 -26.39 -33.87 -8.66
CA GLU A 246 -25.90 -34.05 -10.05
C GLU A 246 -24.69 -33.15 -10.41
N VAL A 247 -23.80 -32.85 -9.47
CA VAL A 247 -22.57 -32.09 -9.80
C VAL A 247 -21.48 -33.03 -10.31
N SER A 248 -20.83 -32.67 -11.42
CA SER A 248 -19.77 -33.50 -12.02
C SER A 248 -18.57 -33.62 -11.03
N THR A 249 -17.94 -34.79 -11.03
CA THR A 249 -16.80 -35.10 -10.16
C THR A 249 -15.66 -34.05 -10.30
N SER A 250 -15.44 -33.52 -11.51
CA SER A 250 -14.45 -32.50 -11.80
C SER A 250 -14.74 -31.16 -11.08
N THR A 251 -16.00 -30.76 -10.94
CA THR A 251 -16.37 -29.51 -10.26
C THR A 251 -16.18 -29.63 -8.73
N LYS A 252 -16.37 -30.83 -8.15
CA LYS A 252 -16.10 -31.08 -6.73
C LYS A 252 -14.59 -31.03 -6.43
N GLU A 253 -13.78 -31.70 -7.27
CA GLU A 253 -12.32 -31.68 -7.15
C GLU A 253 -11.74 -30.28 -7.31
N ASP A 254 -12.29 -29.43 -8.22
CA ASP A 254 -11.84 -28.05 -8.40
C ASP A 254 -12.13 -27.18 -7.16
N ILE A 255 -13.27 -27.37 -6.51
CA ILE A 255 -13.65 -26.61 -5.30
C ILE A 255 -12.88 -27.10 -4.07
N GLU A 256 -12.71 -28.42 -3.90
CA GLU A 256 -11.87 -29.01 -2.86
C GLU A 256 -10.41 -28.51 -2.98
N ASN A 257 -9.88 -28.39 -4.21
CA ASN A 257 -8.56 -27.82 -4.46
C ASN A 257 -8.45 -26.31 -4.11
N LEU A 258 -9.53 -25.56 -4.18
CA LEU A 258 -9.58 -24.13 -3.80
C LEU A 258 -9.63 -23.94 -2.28
N SER A 259 -10.10 -24.94 -1.51
CA SER A 259 -10.16 -24.89 -0.04
C SER A 259 -8.81 -25.12 0.65
N LEU A 260 -7.74 -25.29 -0.10
CA LEU A 260 -6.43 -25.69 0.42
C LEU A 260 -5.45 -24.51 0.47
N ILE A 261 -4.85 -24.27 1.64
CA ILE A 261 -3.69 -23.38 1.78
C ILE A 261 -2.43 -24.12 1.34
N LYS A 262 -1.63 -23.48 0.52
CA LYS A 262 -0.28 -23.96 0.21
C LYS A 262 0.69 -23.56 1.29
N MET A 263 1.36 -24.54 1.86
CA MET A 263 2.40 -24.38 2.86
C MET A 263 3.69 -25.03 2.38
N SER A 264 4.80 -24.39 2.62
CA SER A 264 6.10 -24.91 2.22
C SER A 264 7.04 -25.06 3.42
N PHE A 265 7.67 -26.23 3.54
CA PHE A 265 8.68 -26.52 4.55
C PHE A 265 10.04 -26.78 3.90
N LEU A 266 11.09 -26.24 4.50
CA LEU A 266 12.46 -26.66 4.23
C LEU A 266 13.02 -27.32 5.50
N LEU A 267 13.43 -28.59 5.38
CA LEU A 267 13.99 -29.36 6.48
C LEU A 267 15.53 -29.40 6.42
N LYS A 268 16.19 -29.49 7.57
CA LYS A 268 17.66 -29.73 7.65
C LYS A 268 18.02 -31.17 7.36
N ASN A 269 17.16 -32.11 7.77
CA ASN A 269 17.37 -33.56 7.73
C ASN A 269 16.14 -34.23 7.09
N GLN A 270 16.02 -34.13 5.79
CA GLN A 270 14.95 -34.79 5.05
C GLN A 270 15.27 -36.28 4.86
N ASN A 271 14.33 -37.16 5.20
CA ASN A 271 14.39 -38.58 4.94
C ASN A 271 12.99 -39.12 4.64
N ASP A 272 12.92 -40.37 4.15
CA ASP A 272 11.66 -40.99 3.75
C ASP A 272 10.68 -41.18 4.94
N GLU A 273 11.17 -41.40 6.16
CA GLU A 273 10.36 -41.56 7.38
C GLU A 273 9.57 -40.27 7.69
N ILE A 274 10.22 -39.09 7.55
CA ILE A 274 9.58 -37.79 7.75
C ILE A 274 8.56 -37.54 6.68
N ILE A 275 8.88 -37.82 5.42
CA ILE A 275 7.97 -37.65 4.29
C ILE A 275 6.74 -38.56 4.46
N ASP A 276 6.94 -39.81 4.89
CA ASP A 276 5.85 -40.75 5.15
C ASP A 276 4.99 -40.36 6.36
N ALA A 277 5.57 -39.73 7.37
CA ALA A 277 4.82 -39.16 8.49
C ALA A 277 3.91 -38.01 8.04
N ILE A 278 4.42 -37.11 7.23
CA ILE A 278 3.65 -35.99 6.67
C ILE A 278 2.51 -36.52 5.76
N LYS A 279 2.79 -37.50 4.91
CA LYS A 279 1.76 -38.14 4.03
C LYS A 279 0.64 -38.83 4.79
N LYS A 280 0.90 -39.28 6.01
CA LYS A 280 -0.09 -39.95 6.86
C LYS A 280 -0.87 -38.98 7.74
N SER A 281 -0.49 -37.73 7.78
CA SER A 281 -1.25 -36.70 8.48
C SER A 281 -2.62 -36.54 7.84
N SER A 282 -3.68 -36.54 8.65
CA SER A 282 -5.07 -36.38 8.18
C SER A 282 -5.35 -35.02 7.56
N ASP A 283 -4.47 -34.05 7.85
CA ASP A 283 -4.67 -32.66 7.52
C ASP A 283 -3.93 -32.25 6.22
N VAL A 284 -3.22 -33.21 5.59
CA VAL A 284 -2.46 -33.01 4.35
C VAL A 284 -3.13 -33.73 3.18
N GLU A 285 -3.62 -32.97 2.22
CA GLU A 285 -4.25 -33.52 1.02
C GLU A 285 -3.25 -33.85 -0.09
N SER A 286 -2.22 -33.03 -0.25
CA SER A 286 -1.18 -33.30 -1.24
C SER A 286 0.20 -32.85 -0.77
N ILE A 287 1.22 -33.55 -1.26
CA ILE A 287 2.62 -33.28 -0.99
C ILE A 287 3.42 -33.26 -2.29
N GLU A 288 4.17 -32.21 -2.52
CA GLU A 288 5.13 -32.08 -3.62
C GLU A 288 6.49 -31.67 -3.08
N ILE A 289 7.55 -32.23 -3.62
CA ILE A 289 8.92 -31.87 -3.26
C ILE A 289 9.57 -31.22 -4.46
N ASP A 290 10.00 -29.95 -4.31
CA ASP A 290 10.66 -29.22 -5.37
C ASP A 290 12.12 -29.64 -5.56
N HIS A 291 12.76 -29.12 -6.62
CA HIS A 291 14.16 -29.39 -6.95
C HIS A 291 15.17 -28.91 -5.90
N ASN A 292 14.75 -28.03 -4.98
CA ASN A 292 15.55 -27.49 -3.88
C ASN A 292 15.35 -28.27 -2.57
N GLY A 293 14.55 -29.34 -2.59
CA GLY A 293 14.21 -30.13 -1.41
C GLY A 293 13.19 -29.45 -0.48
N ARG A 294 12.43 -28.48 -0.99
CA ARG A 294 11.34 -27.86 -0.24
C ARG A 294 10.09 -28.74 -0.38
N ILE A 295 9.44 -29.00 0.71
CA ILE A 295 8.22 -29.79 0.78
C ILE A 295 7.05 -28.83 0.72
N ASN A 296 6.27 -28.89 -0.35
CA ASN A 296 5.05 -28.10 -0.57
C ASN A 296 3.86 -28.96 -0.22
N LEU A 297 3.03 -28.49 0.70
CA LEU A 297 1.82 -29.16 1.18
C LEU A 297 0.59 -28.35 0.82
N ARG A 298 -0.52 -29.03 0.62
CA ARG A 298 -1.86 -28.45 0.62
C ARG A 298 -2.60 -28.94 1.85
N ILE A 299 -3.08 -28.03 2.65
CA ILE A 299 -3.80 -28.26 3.90
C ILE A 299 -5.13 -27.53 3.90
N ASP A 300 -6.12 -28.09 4.60
CA ASP A 300 -7.46 -27.51 4.67
C ASP A 300 -7.45 -26.14 5.37
N ILE A 301 -7.99 -25.13 4.69
CA ILE A 301 -8.13 -23.76 5.19
C ILE A 301 -9.10 -23.65 6.39
N PHE A 302 -10.02 -24.62 6.54
CA PHE A 302 -11.04 -24.61 7.58
C PHE A 302 -10.56 -25.23 8.90
N ASP A 303 -9.41 -25.90 8.93
CA ASP A 303 -8.83 -26.47 10.14
C ASP A 303 -7.73 -25.55 10.69
N ASP A 304 -8.06 -24.77 11.70
CA ASP A 304 -7.12 -23.89 12.40
C ASP A 304 -5.95 -24.63 13.07
N MET A 305 -6.08 -25.95 13.27
CA MET A 305 -5.04 -26.79 13.88
C MET A 305 -4.18 -27.53 12.85
N ALA A 306 -4.57 -27.56 11.59
CA ALA A 306 -3.87 -28.33 10.54
C ALA A 306 -2.38 -28.01 10.46
N VAL A 307 -2.03 -26.72 10.47
CA VAL A 307 -0.63 -26.26 10.48
C VAL A 307 0.15 -26.79 11.68
N GLN A 308 -0.46 -26.70 12.85
CA GLN A 308 0.18 -27.14 14.10
C GLN A 308 0.34 -28.67 14.13
N ASN A 309 -0.63 -29.41 13.61
CA ASN A 309 -0.58 -30.87 13.53
C ASN A 309 0.54 -31.33 12.59
N VAL A 310 0.67 -30.72 11.42
CA VAL A 310 1.77 -31.01 10.48
C VAL A 310 3.14 -30.71 11.09
N ILE A 311 3.29 -29.59 11.81
CA ILE A 311 4.54 -29.26 12.53
C ILE A 311 4.85 -30.32 13.59
N ASN A 312 3.85 -30.78 14.34
CA ASN A 312 4.00 -31.80 15.34
C ASN A 312 4.41 -33.17 14.74
N ASP A 313 3.82 -33.54 13.61
CA ASP A 313 4.13 -34.77 12.86
C ASP A 313 5.58 -34.77 12.36
N ILE A 314 6.03 -33.63 11.78
CA ILE A 314 7.41 -33.42 11.33
C ILE A 314 8.38 -33.58 12.52
N ASN A 315 8.10 -32.90 13.64
CA ASN A 315 8.94 -32.97 14.84
C ASN A 315 8.98 -34.37 15.47
N SER A 316 7.82 -35.06 15.50
CA SER A 316 7.68 -36.40 16.05
C SER A 316 8.44 -37.45 15.25
N ALA A 317 8.52 -37.24 13.91
CA ALA A 317 9.35 -38.06 13.01
C ALA A 317 10.85 -37.67 13.03
N GLY A 318 11.28 -36.76 13.93
CA GLY A 318 12.66 -36.31 14.06
C GLY A 318 13.09 -35.27 13.00
N GLY A 319 12.16 -34.66 12.30
CA GLY A 319 12.41 -33.60 11.35
C GLY A 319 12.85 -32.31 12.05
N ILE A 320 13.81 -31.60 11.46
CA ILE A 320 14.26 -30.29 11.94
C ILE A 320 13.88 -29.25 10.90
N ILE A 321 12.89 -28.43 11.23
CA ILE A 321 12.39 -27.39 10.34
C ILE A 321 13.39 -26.23 10.26
N LYS A 322 13.85 -25.89 9.05
CA LYS A 322 14.74 -24.76 8.76
C LYS A 322 13.95 -23.50 8.43
N SER A 323 12.89 -23.64 7.68
CA SER A 323 11.97 -22.54 7.35
C SER A 323 10.58 -23.08 7.05
N ILE A 324 9.59 -22.27 7.38
CA ILE A 324 8.18 -22.46 7.02
C ILE A 324 7.78 -21.22 6.19
N SER A 325 6.96 -21.44 5.18
CA SER A 325 6.37 -20.38 4.39
C SER A 325 4.95 -20.79 4.07
N THR A 326 3.98 -19.95 4.39
CA THR A 326 2.58 -20.08 3.96
C THR A 326 2.34 -19.11 2.81
N GLU A 327 1.55 -19.49 1.82
CA GLU A 327 1.06 -18.55 0.82
C GLU A 327 -0.12 -17.78 1.45
N GLU A 328 0.20 -16.68 2.11
CA GLU A 328 -0.79 -15.71 2.55
C GLU A 328 -1.21 -14.82 1.38
N PRO A 329 -2.47 -14.36 1.33
CA PRO A 329 -2.89 -13.41 0.32
C PRO A 329 -2.00 -12.17 0.32
N SER A 330 -1.70 -11.68 -0.85
CA SER A 330 -1.00 -10.42 -1.04
C SER A 330 -2.00 -9.25 -1.11
N LEU A 331 -1.51 -8.01 -0.93
CA LEU A 331 -2.33 -6.84 -1.24
C LEU A 331 -2.74 -6.78 -2.72
N GLU A 332 -2.01 -7.46 -3.61
CA GLU A 332 -2.38 -7.59 -5.03
C GLU A 332 -3.64 -8.42 -5.19
N ASP A 333 -3.78 -9.52 -4.46
CA ASP A 333 -4.98 -10.36 -4.47
C ASP A 333 -6.19 -9.60 -3.91
N VAL A 334 -6.00 -8.87 -2.81
CA VAL A 334 -7.04 -7.98 -2.24
C VAL A 334 -7.48 -6.93 -3.27
N PHE A 335 -6.51 -6.31 -3.93
CA PHE A 335 -6.78 -5.28 -4.93
C PHE A 335 -7.56 -5.82 -6.13
N ILE A 336 -7.17 -6.99 -6.65
CA ILE A 336 -7.85 -7.65 -7.76
C ILE A 336 -9.31 -7.93 -7.38
N LYS A 337 -9.56 -8.54 -6.21
CA LYS A 337 -10.92 -8.85 -5.75
C LYS A 337 -11.75 -7.58 -5.57
N ALA A 338 -11.25 -6.60 -4.81
CA ALA A 338 -11.97 -5.36 -4.55
C ALA A 338 -12.29 -4.53 -5.80
N THR A 339 -11.51 -4.69 -6.88
CA THR A 339 -11.73 -3.98 -8.15
C THR A 339 -12.58 -4.77 -9.13
N SER A 340 -12.67 -6.10 -9.03
CA SER A 340 -13.51 -6.94 -9.88
C SER A 340 -14.97 -6.89 -9.49
N GLU A 341 -15.31 -6.89 -8.20
CA GLU A 341 -16.69 -6.86 -7.69
C GLU A 341 -17.47 -5.62 -8.15
N VAL A 342 -16.82 -4.45 -8.19
CA VAL A 342 -17.46 -3.20 -8.66
C VAL A 342 -17.82 -3.24 -10.16
N ASN A 343 -17.12 -4.05 -10.97
CA ASN A 343 -17.39 -4.15 -12.40
C ASN A 343 -18.61 -5.04 -12.72
N GLU A 344 -19.06 -5.89 -11.80
CA GLU A 344 -20.24 -6.73 -11.94
C GLU A 344 -21.53 -5.96 -11.58
N ASP A 345 -21.50 -5.14 -10.54
CA ASP A 345 -22.65 -4.32 -10.11
C ASP A 345 -23.00 -3.21 -11.13
N ASP A 346 -22.03 -2.68 -11.86
CA ASP A 346 -22.27 -1.69 -12.93
C ASP A 346 -22.81 -2.29 -14.24
N ARG A 347 -22.92 -3.63 -14.35
CA ARG A 347 -23.44 -4.35 -15.53
C ARG A 347 -24.85 -4.94 -15.33
N ALA A 348 -25.40 -4.89 -14.12
CA ALA A 348 -26.75 -5.31 -13.77
C ALA A 348 -27.71 -4.12 -13.71
#